data_5b0183d8190fb848790da2a865c194be
#
_entry.id   5b0183d8190fb848790da2a865c194be
#
_cell.length_a   1.000
_cell.length_b   1.000
_cell.length_c   1.000
_cell.angle_alpha   90.00
_cell.angle_beta   90.00
_cell.angle_gamma   90.00
#
_symmetry.space_group_name_H-M   'P 1'
#
loop_
_entity.id
_entity.type
_entity.pdbx_description
1 polymer ?
#
loop_
_entity_poly.entity_id
_entity_poly.type
_entity_poly.pdbx_seq_one_letter_code
_entity_poly.pdbx_strand_id
1 'polypeptide(L)'
;MTATTRTRLSPEQRREQLLDLGVRLLGSRSVDELSIDLLAEEAGISRGLLYHYFGSKQGFHEAVVRHAAARLVEQTAPPRGGAPLDRLLASITAYVDYVVANHTGYRSLVRAAAGGNEALRRIYEETFTVIAERLFDEDARGELVADTPAARLVVRAWQAFAEELVLAWCDDPRGVTRQELLEVLTGSLPAVVATVPEA
;
A
#
# COMPACT_ATOMS: atom_id res chain seq x y z
N MET A 1 -43.99 4.80 -10.92
CA MET A 1 -42.82 4.29 -11.61
C MET A 1 -41.81 5.42 -11.75
N THR A 2 -40.88 5.53 -10.80
CA THR A 2 -39.81 6.58 -10.80
C THR A 2 -38.66 6.10 -11.64
N ALA A 3 -38.48 6.68 -12.83
CA ALA A 3 -37.35 6.46 -13.67
C ALA A 3 -36.06 6.96 -12.98
N THR A 4 -35.21 6.07 -12.51
CA THR A 4 -33.90 6.40 -11.97
C THR A 4 -33.06 6.98 -13.10
N THR A 5 -32.89 8.29 -13.13
CA THR A 5 -32.04 8.99 -14.09
C THR A 5 -30.59 8.50 -13.88
N ARG A 6 -30.13 7.61 -14.76
CA ARG A 6 -28.76 7.10 -14.77
C ARG A 6 -27.82 8.24 -15.12
N THR A 7 -27.29 8.93 -14.11
CA THR A 7 -26.32 10.02 -14.29
C THR A 7 -25.13 9.48 -15.07
N ARG A 8 -24.85 10.10 -16.23
CA ARG A 8 -23.74 9.70 -17.08
C ARG A 8 -22.45 10.16 -16.42
N LEU A 9 -21.61 9.21 -15.98
CA LEU A 9 -20.31 9.50 -15.37
C LEU A 9 -19.41 10.24 -16.36
N SER A 10 -18.57 11.16 -15.83
CA SER A 10 -17.48 11.72 -16.63
C SER A 10 -16.46 10.64 -17.01
N PRO A 11 -15.63 10.86 -18.02
CA PRO A 11 -14.54 9.94 -18.36
C PRO A 11 -13.61 9.67 -17.18
N GLU A 12 -13.28 10.68 -16.39
CA GLU A 12 -12.44 10.60 -15.20
C GLU A 12 -13.10 9.74 -14.11
N GLN A 13 -14.38 10.00 -13.81
CA GLN A 13 -15.15 9.21 -12.85
C GLN A 13 -15.27 7.74 -13.29
N ARG A 14 -15.43 7.51 -14.59
CA ARG A 14 -15.46 6.14 -15.12
C ARG A 14 -14.11 5.46 -14.99
N ARG A 15 -13.02 6.17 -15.27
CA ARG A 15 -11.66 5.63 -15.10
C ARG A 15 -11.39 5.27 -13.64
N GLU A 16 -11.74 6.13 -12.71
CA GLU A 16 -11.61 5.90 -11.27
C GLU A 16 -12.41 4.67 -10.81
N GLN A 17 -13.65 4.53 -11.27
CA GLN A 17 -14.48 3.35 -11.01
C GLN A 17 -13.83 2.05 -11.48
N LEU A 18 -13.16 2.08 -12.64
CA LEU A 18 -12.44 0.93 -13.18
C LEU A 18 -11.18 0.61 -12.38
N LEU A 19 -10.48 1.63 -11.90
CA LEU A 19 -9.33 1.44 -11.01
C LEU A 19 -9.75 0.87 -9.67
N ASP A 20 -10.83 1.35 -9.07
CA ASP A 20 -11.40 0.79 -7.83
C ASP A 20 -11.80 -0.67 -8.00
N LEU A 21 -12.39 -1.03 -9.14
CA LEU A 21 -12.71 -2.41 -9.45
C LEU A 21 -11.41 -3.25 -9.56
N GLY A 22 -10.41 -2.74 -10.27
CA GLY A 22 -9.09 -3.39 -10.39
C GLY A 22 -8.44 -3.64 -9.02
N VAL A 23 -8.48 -2.67 -8.11
CA VAL A 23 -7.95 -2.83 -6.74
C VAL A 23 -8.74 -3.88 -5.95
N ARG A 24 -10.07 -3.89 -6.05
CA ARG A 24 -10.88 -4.95 -5.41
C ARG A 24 -10.53 -6.35 -5.92
N LEU A 25 -10.30 -6.49 -7.23
CA LEU A 25 -9.88 -7.76 -7.83
C LEU A 25 -8.50 -8.20 -7.34
N LEU A 26 -7.57 -7.27 -7.13
CA LEU A 26 -6.26 -7.54 -6.52
C LEU A 26 -6.35 -8.03 -5.08
N GLY A 27 -7.41 -7.75 -4.34
CA GLY A 27 -7.59 -8.27 -2.97
C GLY A 27 -7.54 -9.80 -2.90
N SER A 28 -7.97 -10.50 -3.97
CA SER A 28 -8.05 -11.95 -4.03
C SER A 28 -7.27 -12.59 -5.19
N ARG A 29 -6.59 -11.80 -6.03
CA ARG A 29 -5.87 -12.25 -7.24
C ARG A 29 -4.49 -11.64 -7.32
N SER A 30 -3.57 -12.34 -7.99
CA SER A 30 -2.25 -11.79 -8.31
C SER A 30 -2.33 -10.71 -9.40
N VAL A 31 -1.28 -9.89 -9.51
CA VAL A 31 -1.16 -8.89 -10.59
C VAL A 31 -1.22 -9.56 -11.97
N ASP A 32 -0.63 -10.74 -12.14
CA ASP A 32 -0.61 -11.45 -13.42
C ASP A 32 -1.99 -11.99 -13.84
N GLU A 33 -2.82 -12.37 -12.86
CA GLU A 33 -4.19 -12.82 -13.07
C GLU A 33 -5.17 -11.68 -13.40
N LEU A 34 -4.77 -10.44 -13.08
CA LEU A 34 -5.57 -9.26 -13.39
C LEU A 34 -5.51 -8.96 -14.89
N SER A 35 -6.50 -9.42 -15.65
CA SER A 35 -6.55 -9.24 -17.10
C SER A 35 -7.55 -8.18 -17.53
N ILE A 36 -7.34 -7.62 -18.74
CA ILE A 36 -8.31 -6.72 -19.40
C ILE A 36 -9.65 -7.43 -19.58
N ASP A 37 -9.62 -8.74 -19.87
CA ASP A 37 -10.84 -9.53 -20.10
C ASP A 37 -11.66 -9.67 -18.83
N LEU A 38 -10.99 -10.01 -17.74
CA LEU A 38 -11.62 -10.10 -16.43
C LEU A 38 -12.25 -8.76 -16.02
N LEU A 39 -11.50 -7.65 -16.18
CA LEU A 39 -12.03 -6.33 -15.83
C LEU A 39 -13.23 -5.95 -16.73
N ALA A 40 -13.17 -6.27 -18.04
CA ALA A 40 -14.26 -6.00 -18.99
C ALA A 40 -15.53 -6.74 -18.59
N GLU A 41 -15.42 -8.02 -18.21
CA GLU A 41 -16.51 -8.86 -17.74
C GLU A 41 -17.11 -8.31 -16.45
N GLU A 42 -16.30 -8.06 -15.43
CA GLU A 42 -16.73 -7.57 -14.12
C GLU A 42 -17.32 -6.15 -14.17
N ALA A 43 -16.82 -5.30 -15.07
CA ALA A 43 -17.32 -3.95 -15.27
C ALA A 43 -18.53 -3.86 -16.22
N GLY A 44 -18.85 -4.93 -16.96
CA GLY A 44 -19.90 -4.96 -17.97
C GLY A 44 -19.65 -4.02 -19.14
N ILE A 45 -18.38 -3.87 -19.59
CA ILE A 45 -17.97 -2.99 -20.69
C ILE A 45 -17.16 -3.72 -21.74
N SER A 46 -16.93 -3.08 -22.90
CA SER A 46 -16.12 -3.68 -23.94
C SER A 46 -14.61 -3.56 -23.65
N ARG A 47 -13.82 -4.54 -24.12
CA ARG A 47 -12.34 -4.49 -24.10
C ARG A 47 -11.80 -3.22 -24.78
N GLY A 48 -12.41 -2.79 -25.90
CA GLY A 48 -12.02 -1.59 -26.64
C GLY A 48 -12.07 -0.33 -25.76
N LEU A 49 -13.08 -0.23 -24.90
CA LEU A 49 -13.20 0.89 -23.97
C LEU A 49 -12.09 0.86 -22.91
N LEU A 50 -11.69 -0.31 -22.41
CA LEU A 50 -10.56 -0.44 -21.47
C LEU A 50 -9.23 -0.05 -22.13
N TYR A 51 -8.98 -0.51 -23.36
CA TYR A 51 -7.79 -0.09 -24.09
C TYR A 51 -7.79 1.42 -24.37
N HIS A 52 -8.95 2.04 -24.56
CA HIS A 52 -9.05 3.51 -24.67
C HIS A 52 -8.61 4.22 -23.38
N TYR A 53 -8.94 3.68 -22.18
CA TYR A 53 -8.55 4.27 -20.90
C TYR A 53 -7.11 3.98 -20.48
N PHE A 54 -6.57 2.80 -20.79
CA PHE A 54 -5.31 2.32 -20.24
C PHE A 54 -4.21 2.07 -21.29
N GLY A 55 -4.53 2.15 -22.56
CA GLY A 55 -3.61 1.96 -23.68
C GLY A 55 -3.15 0.53 -23.90
N SER A 56 -2.73 -0.17 -22.85
CA SER A 56 -2.19 -1.54 -22.92
C SER A 56 -2.51 -2.32 -21.64
N LYS A 57 -2.28 -3.65 -21.67
CA LYS A 57 -2.35 -4.50 -20.48
C LYS A 57 -1.36 -4.00 -19.40
N GLN A 58 -0.15 -3.67 -19.80
CA GLN A 58 0.86 -3.15 -18.87
C GLN A 58 0.43 -1.80 -18.27
N GLY A 59 -0.04 -0.85 -19.10
CA GLY A 59 -0.55 0.44 -18.62
C GLY A 59 -1.74 0.30 -17.68
N PHE A 60 -2.58 -0.74 -17.89
CA PHE A 60 -3.66 -1.08 -16.97
C PHE A 60 -3.10 -1.58 -15.62
N HIS A 61 -2.15 -2.53 -15.62
CA HIS A 61 -1.52 -3.02 -14.38
C HIS A 61 -0.85 -1.89 -13.59
N GLU A 62 -0.05 -1.06 -14.26
CA GLU A 62 0.60 0.09 -13.63
C GLU A 62 -0.42 1.07 -13.02
N ALA A 63 -1.51 1.36 -13.74
CA ALA A 63 -2.54 2.26 -13.26
C ALA A 63 -3.27 1.72 -12.02
N VAL A 64 -3.61 0.42 -12.00
CA VAL A 64 -4.26 -0.23 -10.85
C VAL A 64 -3.32 -0.28 -9.66
N VAL A 65 -2.05 -0.68 -9.86
CA VAL A 65 -1.07 -0.75 -8.78
C VAL A 65 -0.77 0.65 -8.23
N ARG A 66 -0.65 1.68 -9.06
CA ARG A 66 -0.50 3.06 -8.61
C ARG A 66 -1.70 3.55 -7.81
N HIS A 67 -2.90 3.17 -8.21
CA HIS A 67 -4.13 3.49 -7.46
C HIS A 67 -4.18 2.76 -6.11
N ALA A 68 -3.79 1.49 -6.06
CA ALA A 68 -3.66 0.73 -4.81
C ALA A 68 -2.61 1.33 -3.87
N ALA A 69 -1.46 1.75 -4.42
CA ALA A 69 -0.40 2.42 -3.68
C ALA A 69 -0.86 3.76 -3.08
N ALA A 70 -1.59 4.57 -3.85
CA ALA A 70 -2.16 5.82 -3.35
C ALA A 70 -3.14 5.58 -2.19
N ARG A 71 -3.98 4.55 -2.28
CA ARG A 71 -4.89 4.14 -1.18
C ARG A 71 -4.13 3.66 0.06
N LEU A 72 -3.05 2.90 -0.11
CA LEU A 72 -2.18 2.50 1.01
C LEU A 72 -1.62 3.74 1.71
N VAL A 73 -1.04 4.68 0.96
CA VAL A 73 -0.50 5.94 1.51
C VAL A 73 -1.56 6.74 2.26
N GLU A 74 -2.78 6.83 1.73
CA GLU A 74 -3.89 7.54 2.36
C GLU A 74 -4.35 6.84 3.65
N GLN A 75 -4.57 5.52 3.59
CA GLN A 75 -5.08 4.74 4.72
C GLN A 75 -4.09 4.64 5.88
N THR A 76 -2.79 4.64 5.60
CA THR A 76 -1.73 4.62 6.62
C THR A 76 -1.36 6.00 7.14
N ALA A 77 -2.07 7.06 6.73
CA ALA A 77 -1.83 8.39 7.26
C ALA A 77 -2.13 8.43 8.78
N PRO A 78 -1.20 8.93 9.61
CA PRO A 78 -1.43 9.02 11.04
C PRO A 78 -2.52 10.04 11.35
N PRO A 79 -3.21 9.90 12.49
CA PRO A 79 -4.18 10.90 12.95
C PRO A 79 -3.48 12.24 13.22
N ARG A 80 -4.21 13.35 13.07
CA ARG A 80 -3.68 14.72 13.21
C ARG A 80 -3.31 15.14 14.64
N GLY A 81 -3.36 14.27 15.63
CA GLY A 81 -3.06 14.57 17.03
C GLY A 81 -2.75 13.33 17.81
N GLY A 82 -2.26 13.48 19.04
CA GLY A 82 -1.83 12.39 19.89
C GLY A 82 -0.30 12.35 20.06
N ALA A 83 0.19 11.49 20.96
CA ALA A 83 1.62 11.27 21.13
C ALA A 83 2.22 10.59 19.90
N PRO A 84 3.51 10.84 19.58
CA PRO A 84 4.17 10.26 18.41
C PRO A 84 4.04 8.74 18.33
N LEU A 85 4.16 8.04 19.46
CA LEU A 85 4.03 6.58 19.51
C LEU A 85 2.60 6.10 19.21
N ASP A 86 1.57 6.80 19.68
CA ASP A 86 0.17 6.48 19.39
C ASP A 86 -0.14 6.65 17.90
N ARG A 87 0.43 7.70 17.29
CA ARG A 87 0.31 7.99 15.86
C ARG A 87 1.00 6.92 15.01
N LEU A 88 2.20 6.49 15.44
CA LEU A 88 2.91 5.37 14.82
C LEU A 88 2.09 4.09 14.89
N LEU A 89 1.57 3.74 16.09
CA LEU A 89 0.71 2.56 16.28
C LEU A 89 -0.51 2.60 15.36
N ALA A 90 -1.17 3.75 15.23
CA ALA A 90 -2.32 3.90 14.34
C ALA A 90 -1.95 3.64 12.87
N SER A 91 -0.82 4.19 12.40
CA SER A 91 -0.32 3.96 11.04
C SER A 91 0.06 2.50 10.78
N ILE A 92 0.76 1.86 11.73
CA ILE A 92 1.12 0.44 11.65
C ILE A 92 -0.14 -0.43 11.65
N THR A 93 -1.12 -0.12 12.50
CA THR A 93 -2.39 -0.84 12.56
C THR A 93 -3.11 -0.79 11.22
N ALA A 94 -3.22 0.41 10.63
CA ALA A 94 -3.84 0.60 9.32
C ALA A 94 -3.07 -0.13 8.20
N TYR A 95 -1.73 -0.16 8.27
CA TYR A 95 -0.90 -0.91 7.35
C TYR A 95 -1.16 -2.43 7.44
N VAL A 96 -1.17 -2.98 8.65
CA VAL A 96 -1.48 -4.41 8.87
C VAL A 96 -2.86 -4.75 8.34
N ASP A 97 -3.87 -3.94 8.64
CA ASP A 97 -5.25 -4.15 8.16
C ASP A 97 -5.33 -4.09 6.63
N TYR A 98 -4.60 -3.15 6.00
CA TYR A 98 -4.52 -3.06 4.54
C TYR A 98 -3.89 -4.32 3.93
N VAL A 99 -2.76 -4.78 4.46
CA VAL A 99 -2.07 -5.99 3.95
C VAL A 99 -2.95 -7.22 4.13
N VAL A 100 -3.58 -7.40 5.28
CA VAL A 100 -4.52 -8.51 5.54
C VAL A 100 -5.66 -8.51 4.54
N ALA A 101 -6.29 -7.37 4.32
CA ALA A 101 -7.44 -7.23 3.40
C ALA A 101 -7.06 -7.45 1.92
N ASN A 102 -5.79 -7.22 1.55
CA ASN A 102 -5.31 -7.27 0.17
C ASN A 102 -4.15 -8.28 -0.03
N HIS A 103 -4.02 -9.27 0.85
CA HIS A 103 -2.82 -10.10 0.99
C HIS A 103 -2.32 -10.70 -0.34
N THR A 104 -3.19 -11.34 -1.11
CA THR A 104 -2.82 -12.02 -2.36
C THR A 104 -2.20 -11.05 -3.37
N GLY A 105 -2.87 -9.92 -3.62
CA GLY A 105 -2.39 -8.91 -4.57
C GLY A 105 -1.16 -8.17 -4.07
N TYR A 106 -1.14 -7.82 -2.78
CA TYR A 106 0.00 -7.15 -2.16
C TYR A 106 1.27 -8.00 -2.26
N ARG A 107 1.18 -9.27 -1.87
CA ARG A 107 2.29 -10.22 -2.00
C ARG A 107 2.74 -10.44 -3.44
N SER A 108 1.78 -10.52 -4.38
CA SER A 108 2.08 -10.62 -5.81
C SER A 108 2.83 -9.38 -6.32
N LEU A 109 2.45 -8.18 -5.87
CA LEU A 109 3.13 -6.93 -6.20
C LEU A 109 4.58 -6.92 -5.69
N VAL A 110 4.79 -7.26 -4.42
CA VAL A 110 6.13 -7.32 -3.81
C VAL A 110 7.03 -8.29 -4.59
N ARG A 111 6.52 -9.47 -4.94
CA ARG A 111 7.25 -10.45 -5.76
C ARG A 111 7.54 -9.93 -7.17
N ALA A 112 6.59 -9.28 -7.82
CA ALA A 112 6.78 -8.74 -9.16
C ALA A 112 7.80 -7.60 -9.18
N ALA A 113 7.79 -6.74 -8.17
CA ALA A 113 8.77 -5.67 -7.99
C ALA A 113 10.19 -6.23 -7.79
N ALA A 114 10.34 -7.27 -6.95
CA ALA A 114 11.61 -7.96 -6.74
C ALA A 114 12.04 -8.80 -7.95
N GLY A 115 11.10 -9.33 -8.73
CA GLY A 115 11.32 -10.17 -9.90
C GLY A 115 11.72 -9.45 -11.19
N GLY A 116 11.99 -8.14 -11.15
CA GLY A 116 12.50 -7.36 -12.28
C GLY A 116 11.45 -6.60 -13.09
N ASN A 117 10.20 -6.53 -12.62
CA ASN A 117 9.22 -5.61 -13.22
C ASN A 117 9.55 -4.17 -12.80
N GLU A 118 10.29 -3.47 -13.64
CA GLU A 118 10.82 -2.14 -13.39
C GLU A 118 9.74 -1.10 -13.06
N ALA A 119 8.60 -1.16 -13.74
CA ALA A 119 7.50 -0.22 -13.52
C ALA A 119 6.87 -0.42 -12.14
N LEU A 120 6.60 -1.68 -11.75
CA LEU A 120 6.03 -2.01 -10.45
C LEU A 120 7.04 -1.75 -9.33
N ARG A 121 8.35 -2.04 -9.56
CA ARG A 121 9.42 -1.72 -8.61
C ARG A 121 9.48 -0.22 -8.31
N ARG A 122 9.38 0.62 -9.33
CA ARG A 122 9.37 2.08 -9.16
C ARG A 122 8.17 2.55 -8.32
N ILE A 123 6.96 2.06 -8.62
CA ILE A 123 5.76 2.40 -7.85
C ILE A 123 5.92 1.97 -6.38
N TYR A 124 6.46 0.78 -6.16
CA TYR A 124 6.74 0.26 -4.83
C TYR A 124 7.72 1.16 -4.07
N GLU A 125 8.88 1.48 -4.67
CA GLU A 125 9.90 2.34 -4.06
C GLU A 125 9.39 3.76 -3.77
N GLU A 126 8.66 4.37 -4.71
CA GLU A 126 8.01 5.67 -4.52
C GLU A 126 7.04 5.66 -3.34
N THR A 127 6.24 4.60 -3.22
CA THR A 127 5.24 4.44 -2.15
C THR A 127 5.90 4.41 -0.77
N PHE A 128 6.90 3.56 -0.59
CA PHE A 128 7.60 3.44 0.70
C PHE A 128 8.45 4.66 1.03
N THR A 129 8.96 5.36 0.01
CA THR A 129 9.62 6.66 0.22
C THR A 129 8.64 7.69 0.79
N VAL A 130 7.44 7.82 0.22
CA VAL A 130 6.42 8.74 0.74
C VAL A 130 6.01 8.41 2.19
N ILE A 131 5.87 7.11 2.51
CA ILE A 131 5.53 6.70 3.88
C ILE A 131 6.67 7.01 4.86
N ALA A 132 7.95 6.81 4.46
CA ALA A 132 9.11 7.14 5.27
C ALA A 132 9.26 8.65 5.49
N GLU A 133 9.16 9.45 4.43
CA GLU A 133 9.23 10.92 4.52
C GLU A 133 8.16 11.47 5.47
N ARG A 134 6.94 10.93 5.39
CA ARG A 134 5.85 11.31 6.29
C ARG A 134 6.21 11.10 7.76
N LEU A 135 6.92 10.02 8.11
CA LEU A 135 7.33 9.78 9.50
C LEU A 135 8.18 10.95 10.03
N PHE A 136 9.15 11.43 9.24
CA PHE A 136 10.01 12.55 9.63
C PHE A 136 9.27 13.89 9.61
N ASP A 137 8.41 14.14 8.62
CA ASP A 137 7.60 15.36 8.55
C ASP A 137 6.64 15.50 9.74
N GLU A 138 6.07 14.39 10.17
CA GLU A 138 5.10 14.32 11.26
C GLU A 138 5.76 14.32 12.64
N ASP A 139 7.02 13.91 12.73
CA ASP A 139 7.88 13.94 13.93
C ASP A 139 8.90 15.09 13.87
N ALA A 140 8.45 16.26 13.43
CA ALA A 140 9.33 17.41 13.20
C ALA A 140 10.18 17.85 14.42
N ARG A 141 9.85 17.34 15.64
CA ARG A 141 10.63 17.56 16.85
C ARG A 141 11.66 16.46 17.11
N GLY A 142 11.64 15.39 16.33
CA GLY A 142 12.52 14.22 16.54
C GLY A 142 12.26 13.49 17.87
N GLU A 143 11.02 13.53 18.36
CA GLU A 143 10.65 12.88 19.63
C GLU A 143 10.68 11.35 19.52
N LEU A 144 10.40 10.81 18.33
CA LEU A 144 10.44 9.39 18.03
C LEU A 144 11.71 9.01 17.26
N VAL A 145 12.05 9.80 16.23
CA VAL A 145 13.17 9.55 15.31
C VAL A 145 13.81 10.88 14.90
N ALA A 146 15.02 11.17 15.36
CA ALA A 146 15.77 12.33 14.88
C ALA A 146 16.06 12.23 13.38
N ASP A 147 15.80 13.30 12.62
CA ASP A 147 16.03 13.31 11.17
C ASP A 147 17.52 13.42 10.83
N THR A 148 18.17 12.28 10.70
CA THR A 148 19.57 12.14 10.29
C THR A 148 19.69 11.18 9.11
N PRO A 149 20.77 11.27 8.31
CA PRO A 149 21.00 10.30 7.22
C PRO A 149 21.00 8.84 7.68
N ALA A 150 21.56 8.55 8.86
CA ALA A 150 21.60 7.23 9.45
C ALA A 150 20.19 6.77 9.87
N ALA A 151 19.40 7.64 10.51
CA ALA A 151 18.03 7.33 10.89
C ALA A 151 17.13 7.08 9.66
N ARG A 152 17.27 7.86 8.59
CA ARG A 152 16.56 7.63 7.32
C ARG A 152 16.88 6.25 6.72
N LEU A 153 18.15 5.82 6.75
CA LEU A 153 18.55 4.49 6.30
C LEU A 153 17.93 3.40 7.16
N VAL A 154 17.93 3.58 8.48
CA VAL A 154 17.38 2.63 9.45
C VAL A 154 15.86 2.52 9.28
N VAL A 155 15.14 3.62 9.13
CA VAL A 155 13.68 3.63 8.89
C VAL A 155 13.35 2.88 7.61
N ARG A 156 14.10 3.10 6.53
CA ARG A 156 13.90 2.36 5.27
C ARG A 156 14.12 0.85 5.44
N ALA A 157 15.18 0.44 6.15
CA ALA A 157 15.44 -0.97 6.43
C ALA A 157 14.35 -1.58 7.34
N TRP A 158 13.87 -0.81 8.33
CA TRP A 158 12.77 -1.22 9.20
C TRP A 158 11.45 -1.42 8.42
N GLN A 159 11.16 -0.59 7.42
CA GLN A 159 9.98 -0.80 6.57
C GLN A 159 10.03 -2.16 5.87
N ALA A 160 11.18 -2.57 5.34
CA ALA A 160 11.34 -3.89 4.73
C ALA A 160 11.19 -5.04 5.74
N PHE A 161 11.71 -4.84 6.97
CA PHE A 161 11.50 -5.78 8.07
C PHE A 161 10.01 -5.88 8.44
N ALA A 162 9.32 -4.77 8.56
CA ALA A 162 7.89 -4.73 8.90
C ALA A 162 7.03 -5.41 7.82
N GLU A 163 7.34 -5.16 6.55
CA GLU A 163 6.65 -5.80 5.41
C GLU A 163 6.81 -7.31 5.45
N GLU A 164 8.04 -7.81 5.56
CA GLU A 164 8.31 -9.25 5.58
C GLU A 164 7.64 -9.91 6.79
N LEU A 165 7.69 -9.29 7.96
CA LEU A 165 7.06 -9.80 9.17
C LEU A 165 5.53 -9.93 9.01
N VAL A 166 4.87 -8.91 8.44
CA VAL A 166 3.41 -8.93 8.22
C VAL A 166 3.04 -9.97 7.16
N LEU A 167 3.79 -10.07 6.07
CA LEU A 167 3.54 -11.08 5.03
C LEU A 167 3.75 -12.51 5.56
N ALA A 168 4.83 -12.75 6.31
CA ALA A 168 5.08 -14.05 6.93
C ALA A 168 3.98 -14.42 7.93
N TRP A 169 3.50 -13.46 8.71
CA TRP A 169 2.41 -13.67 9.65
C TRP A 169 1.07 -13.95 8.93
N CYS A 170 0.78 -13.28 7.82
CA CYS A 170 -0.40 -13.57 7.01
C CYS A 170 -0.38 -14.98 6.41
N ASP A 171 0.81 -15.49 6.06
CA ASP A 171 0.96 -16.83 5.49
C ASP A 171 0.82 -17.93 6.53
N ASP A 172 1.46 -17.77 7.68
CA ASP A 172 1.47 -18.72 8.80
C ASP A 172 1.72 -17.98 10.11
N PRO A 173 0.68 -17.65 10.88
CA PRO A 173 0.80 -16.91 12.14
C PRO A 173 1.61 -17.62 13.22
N ARG A 174 1.79 -18.95 13.15
CA ARG A 174 2.50 -19.78 14.14
C ARG A 174 2.07 -19.56 15.59
N GLY A 175 0.80 -19.23 15.77
CA GLY A 175 0.22 -18.94 17.09
C GLY A 175 0.43 -17.50 17.57
N VAL A 176 1.13 -16.64 16.83
CA VAL A 176 1.27 -15.21 17.13
C VAL A 176 -0.05 -14.51 16.85
N THR A 177 -0.60 -13.84 17.85
CA THR A 177 -1.81 -13.05 17.72
C THR A 177 -1.55 -11.73 16.96
N ARG A 178 -2.61 -11.13 16.41
CA ARG A 178 -2.52 -9.80 15.80
C ARG A 178 -2.00 -8.74 16.79
N GLN A 179 -2.36 -8.84 18.05
CA GLN A 179 -1.90 -7.91 19.08
C GLN A 179 -0.39 -8.03 19.29
N GLU A 180 0.14 -9.24 19.46
CA GLU A 180 1.58 -9.47 19.58
C GLU A 180 2.35 -9.00 18.37
N LEU A 181 1.82 -9.19 17.14
CA LEU A 181 2.41 -8.65 15.92
C LEU A 181 2.52 -7.12 15.99
N LEU A 182 1.45 -6.42 16.38
CA LEU A 182 1.42 -4.96 16.49
C LEU A 182 2.39 -4.47 17.58
N GLU A 183 2.50 -5.16 18.71
CA GLU A 183 3.45 -4.84 19.77
C GLU A 183 4.90 -4.96 19.29
N VAL A 184 5.23 -6.04 18.56
CA VAL A 184 6.57 -6.21 17.94
C VAL A 184 6.86 -5.09 16.95
N LEU A 185 5.94 -4.79 16.05
CA LEU A 185 6.14 -3.74 15.03
C LEU A 185 6.31 -2.36 15.67
N THR A 186 5.44 -2.00 16.62
CA THR A 186 5.47 -0.68 17.27
C THR A 186 6.71 -0.51 18.15
N GLY A 187 7.11 -1.56 18.86
CA GLY A 187 8.29 -1.52 19.74
C GLY A 187 9.62 -1.59 18.99
N SER A 188 9.67 -2.24 17.81
CA SER A 188 10.92 -2.46 17.08
C SER A 188 11.48 -1.19 16.46
N LEU A 189 10.67 -0.27 15.94
CA LEU A 189 11.19 0.95 15.32
C LEU A 189 11.98 1.82 16.32
N PRO A 190 11.43 2.22 17.48
CA PRO A 190 12.19 2.98 18.46
C PRO A 190 13.45 2.26 18.93
N ALA A 191 13.37 0.93 19.13
CA ALA A 191 14.50 0.13 19.58
C ALA A 191 15.65 0.11 18.55
N VAL A 192 15.33 -0.02 17.25
CA VAL A 192 16.37 -0.01 16.20
C VAL A 192 16.92 1.40 16.01
N VAL A 193 16.08 2.42 16.05
CA VAL A 193 16.52 3.84 15.94
C VAL A 193 17.43 4.23 17.09
N ALA A 194 17.18 3.74 18.31
CA ALA A 194 18.06 3.99 19.46
C ALA A 194 19.50 3.45 19.29
N THR A 195 19.75 2.61 18.29
CA THR A 195 21.11 2.14 17.96
C THR A 195 21.87 3.10 17.03
N VAL A 196 21.20 4.12 16.49
CA VAL A 196 21.84 5.11 15.61
C VAL A 196 22.71 6.02 16.48
N PRO A 197 24.01 6.20 16.17
CA PRO A 197 24.87 7.11 16.92
C PRO A 197 24.33 8.54 16.90
N GLU A 198 24.40 9.22 18.03
CA GLU A 198 24.18 10.67 18.09
C GLU A 198 25.28 11.37 17.27
N ALA A 199 24.88 12.33 16.42
CA ALA A 199 25.78 13.04 15.52
C ALA A 199 26.62 14.11 16.26
#